data_b7310bd2c42b1af6de5e7e9b104e65f5
#
_entry.id   b7310bd2c42b1af6de5e7e9b104e65f5
#
_cell.length_a   1.000
_cell.length_b   1.000
_cell.length_c   1.000
_cell.angle_alpha   90.00
_cell.angle_beta   90.00
_cell.angle_gamma   90.00
#
_symmetry.space_group_name_H-M   'P 1'
#
loop_
_entity.id
_entity.type
_entity.pdbx_description
1 polymer ?
#
loop_
_entity_poly.entity_id
_entity_poly.type
_entity_poly.pdbx_seq_one_letter_code
_entity_poly.pdbx_strand_id
1 'polypeptide(L)'
;AGTTDIVVYLEGGIRHTGVIPIGSDSITNDIAVMLQIGKQEAENIKLKYGSAKASMASPELEFDLPVQNGGISRKISEHELSRYVEARMTEILQLISREISRADIHQKLTYGLVFTGGGAQLSNLSALSEELLSLRSRIGVPKGISGVTDVASTPYYAAAIGLLFWPL
;
A
#
# COMPACT_ATOMS: atom_id res chain seq x y z
N ALA A 1 3.49 7.13 -3.65
CA ALA A 1 3.00 7.22 -5.03
C ALA A 1 1.56 7.71 -5.05
N GLY A 2 1.22 8.55 -6.06
CA GLY A 2 -0.13 9.13 -6.22
C GLY A 2 -1.09 8.23 -7.00
N THR A 3 -0.60 7.17 -7.65
CA THR A 3 -1.40 6.24 -8.47
C THR A 3 -1.17 4.80 -8.06
N THR A 4 -2.10 3.93 -8.46
CA THR A 4 -1.96 2.48 -8.39
C THR A 4 -2.11 1.91 -9.80
N ASP A 5 -1.04 1.31 -10.30
CA ASP A 5 -0.98 0.70 -11.63
C ASP A 5 -1.31 -0.79 -11.51
N ILE A 6 -2.14 -1.28 -12.42
CA ILE A 6 -2.60 -2.68 -12.45
C ILE A 6 -2.13 -3.32 -13.75
N VAL A 7 -1.48 -4.46 -13.65
CA VAL A 7 -1.13 -5.30 -14.79
C VAL A 7 -1.61 -6.72 -14.51
N VAL A 8 -2.35 -7.29 -15.44
CA VAL A 8 -2.84 -8.66 -15.36
C VAL A 8 -2.16 -9.50 -16.42
N TYR A 9 -1.55 -10.58 -15.95
CA TYR A 9 -0.96 -11.61 -16.80
C TYR A 9 -1.86 -12.83 -16.85
N LEU A 10 -2.09 -13.34 -18.04
CA LEU A 10 -2.83 -14.57 -18.28
C LEU A 10 -2.14 -15.35 -19.40
N GLU A 11 -1.94 -16.65 -19.21
CA GLU A 11 -1.32 -17.52 -20.22
C GLU A 11 0.05 -17.02 -20.73
N GLY A 12 0.84 -16.39 -19.85
CA GLY A 12 2.16 -15.88 -20.17
C GLY A 12 2.21 -14.52 -20.86
N GLY A 13 1.06 -13.88 -21.12
CA GLY A 13 0.98 -12.54 -21.71
C GLY A 13 0.23 -11.52 -20.87
N ILE A 14 0.41 -10.24 -21.18
CA ILE A 14 -0.37 -9.15 -20.59
C ILE A 14 -1.78 -9.20 -21.16
N ARG A 15 -2.77 -9.37 -20.30
CA ARG A 15 -4.19 -9.42 -20.67
C ARG A 15 -4.91 -8.09 -20.45
N HIS A 16 -4.54 -7.38 -19.39
CA HIS A 16 -5.17 -6.12 -19.02
C HIS A 16 -4.18 -5.21 -18.31
N THR A 17 -4.32 -3.92 -18.53
CA THR A 17 -3.63 -2.88 -17.78
C THR A 17 -4.63 -1.81 -17.37
N GLY A 18 -4.48 -1.28 -16.18
CA GLY A 18 -5.33 -0.20 -15.67
C GLY A 18 -4.54 0.71 -14.74
N VAL A 19 -5.02 1.94 -14.58
CA VAL A 19 -4.46 2.91 -13.65
C VAL A 19 -5.58 3.47 -12.79
N ILE A 20 -5.38 3.43 -11.48
CA ILE A 20 -6.26 4.04 -10.50
C ILE A 20 -5.59 5.33 -10.02
N PRO A 21 -6.27 6.50 -10.09
CA PRO A 21 -5.66 7.79 -9.75
C PRO A 21 -5.58 8.03 -8.23
N ILE A 22 -5.40 6.98 -7.45
CA ILE A 22 -5.23 7.00 -6.00
C ILE A 22 -4.11 6.03 -5.64
N GLY A 23 -3.25 6.42 -4.71
CA GLY A 23 -2.18 5.58 -4.18
C GLY A 23 -1.91 5.87 -2.70
N SER A 24 -0.83 5.36 -2.17
CA SER A 24 -0.48 5.49 -0.75
C SER A 24 -0.25 6.93 -0.27
N ASP A 25 -0.03 7.88 -1.19
CA ASP A 25 0.05 9.31 -0.87
C ASP A 25 -1.29 9.86 -0.35
N SER A 26 -2.40 9.30 -0.82
CA SER A 26 -3.73 9.67 -0.32
C SER A 26 -3.91 9.27 1.14
N ILE A 27 -3.36 8.13 1.58
CA ILE A 27 -3.35 7.72 2.99
C ILE A 27 -2.58 8.75 3.83
N THR A 28 -1.43 9.21 3.34
CA THR A 28 -0.63 10.25 4.02
C THR A 28 -1.41 11.54 4.16
N ASN A 29 -2.11 11.96 3.10
CA ASN A 29 -2.94 13.16 3.14
C ASN A 29 -4.10 13.02 4.13
N ASP A 30 -4.77 11.87 4.17
CA ASP A 30 -5.84 11.62 5.14
C ASP A 30 -5.33 11.70 6.58
N ILE A 31 -4.19 11.07 6.87
CA ILE A 31 -3.55 11.15 8.19
C ILE A 31 -3.22 12.60 8.54
N ALA A 32 -2.63 13.36 7.60
CA ALA A 32 -2.26 14.75 7.81
C ALA A 32 -3.50 15.61 8.17
N VAL A 33 -4.59 15.43 7.46
CA VAL A 33 -5.85 16.15 7.68
C VAL A 33 -6.51 15.73 8.99
N MET A 34 -6.66 14.42 9.23
CA MET A 34 -7.37 13.89 10.40
C MET A 34 -6.62 14.19 11.71
N LEU A 35 -5.30 14.13 11.68
CA LEU A 35 -4.47 14.42 12.85
C LEU A 35 -4.04 15.88 12.94
N GLN A 36 -4.33 16.69 11.91
CA GLN A 36 -3.92 18.10 11.82
C GLN A 36 -2.41 18.28 12.00
N ILE A 37 -1.61 17.49 11.27
CA ILE A 37 -0.15 17.53 11.28
C ILE A 37 0.39 17.78 9.88
N GLY A 38 1.67 18.08 9.77
CA GLY A 38 2.34 18.25 8.49
C GLY A 38 2.37 16.95 7.67
N LYS A 39 2.43 17.07 6.35
CA LYS A 39 2.43 15.89 5.45
C LYS A 39 3.66 15.00 5.68
N GLN A 40 4.80 15.59 5.99
CA GLN A 40 6.03 14.82 6.25
C GLN A 40 5.92 14.02 7.55
N GLU A 41 5.35 14.62 8.59
CA GLU A 41 5.11 13.94 9.87
C GLU A 41 4.07 12.81 9.68
N ALA A 42 3.01 13.05 8.90
CA ALA A 42 2.01 12.05 8.57
C ALA A 42 2.62 10.85 7.84
N GLU A 43 3.54 11.09 6.90
CA GLU A 43 4.27 10.03 6.20
C GLU A 43 5.14 9.22 7.17
N ASN A 44 5.90 9.89 8.04
CA ASN A 44 6.74 9.22 9.03
C ASN A 44 5.90 8.35 10.00
N ILE A 45 4.76 8.86 10.46
CA ILE A 45 3.83 8.15 11.34
C ILE A 45 3.22 6.95 10.62
N LYS A 46 2.78 7.12 9.37
CA LYS A 46 2.26 6.03 8.53
C LYS A 46 3.28 4.90 8.36
N LEU A 47 4.52 5.25 8.04
CA LEU A 47 5.59 4.26 7.83
C LEU A 47 5.95 3.50 9.09
N LYS A 48 5.88 4.16 10.25
CA LYS A 48 6.31 3.59 11.53
C LYS A 48 5.22 2.80 12.23
N TYR A 49 3.98 3.26 12.18
CA TYR A 49 2.87 2.75 13.00
C TYR A 49 1.64 2.34 12.18
N GLY A 50 1.63 2.60 10.87
CA GLY A 50 0.46 2.32 10.04
C GLY A 50 0.25 0.85 9.76
N SER A 51 -0.98 0.39 9.95
CA SER A 51 -1.45 -0.93 9.53
C SER A 51 -2.64 -0.79 8.58
N ALA A 52 -2.65 -1.56 7.51
CA ALA A 52 -3.79 -1.62 6.59
C ALA A 52 -5.03 -2.25 7.24
N LYS A 53 -4.86 -3.01 8.32
CA LYS A 53 -5.95 -3.68 9.04
C LYS A 53 -5.93 -3.28 10.51
N ALA A 54 -6.87 -2.43 10.90
CA ALA A 54 -6.92 -1.85 12.24
C ALA A 54 -7.09 -2.91 13.35
N SER A 55 -7.84 -3.98 13.08
CA SER A 55 -8.03 -5.08 14.02
C SER A 55 -6.73 -5.85 14.35
N MET A 56 -5.67 -5.67 13.57
CA MET A 56 -4.35 -6.26 13.78
C MET A 56 -3.34 -5.26 14.35
N ALA A 57 -3.75 -4.00 14.56
CA ALA A 57 -2.94 -2.96 15.19
C ALA A 57 -3.19 -2.92 16.70
N SER A 58 -2.17 -2.56 17.47
CA SER A 58 -2.26 -2.52 18.94
C SER A 58 -3.08 -1.32 19.42
N PRO A 59 -4.11 -1.52 20.25
CA PRO A 59 -4.80 -0.42 20.91
C PRO A 59 -3.99 0.17 22.09
N GLU A 60 -3.04 -0.58 22.62
CA GLU A 60 -2.24 -0.21 23.80
C GLU A 60 -0.96 0.53 23.42
N LEU A 61 -0.48 0.37 22.18
CA LEU A 61 0.69 1.06 21.69
C LEU A 61 0.31 2.50 21.30
N GLU A 62 0.61 3.43 22.18
CA GLU A 62 0.40 4.87 21.97
C GLU A 62 1.70 5.56 21.58
N PHE A 63 1.60 6.63 20.80
CA PHE A 63 2.72 7.50 20.45
C PHE A 63 2.28 8.97 20.45
N ASP A 64 3.24 9.85 20.69
CA ASP A 64 3.01 11.29 20.70
C ASP A 64 2.92 11.84 19.29
N LEU A 65 1.92 12.71 19.06
CA LEU A 65 1.82 13.49 17.83
C LEU A 65 2.74 14.71 17.91
N PRO A 66 3.32 15.14 16.78
CA PRO A 66 4.11 16.35 16.71
C PRO A 66 3.31 17.56 17.23
N VAL A 67 3.92 18.33 18.13
CA VAL A 67 3.31 19.56 18.64
C VAL A 67 3.53 20.67 17.64
N GLN A 68 2.45 21.28 17.14
CA GLN A 68 2.51 22.47 16.29
C GLN A 68 2.30 23.74 17.12
N ASN A 69 3.18 24.74 16.93
CA ASN A 69 3.02 26.12 17.44
C ASN A 69 2.63 26.25 18.92
N GLY A 70 3.29 25.50 19.82
CA GLY A 70 3.03 25.59 21.26
C GLY A 70 1.71 24.93 21.70
N GLY A 71 1.14 24.07 20.87
CA GLY A 71 -0.07 23.30 21.19
C GLY A 71 0.14 22.27 22.30
N ILE A 72 -0.94 21.60 22.69
CA ILE A 72 -0.94 20.53 23.67
C ILE A 72 -0.44 19.25 23.00
N SER A 73 0.46 18.52 23.65
CA SER A 73 0.84 17.17 23.23
C SER A 73 -0.40 16.27 23.21
N ARG A 74 -0.62 15.60 22.08
CA ARG A 74 -1.71 14.62 21.90
C ARG A 74 -1.11 13.26 21.64
N LYS A 75 -1.72 12.24 22.18
CA LYS A 75 -1.38 10.86 21.89
C LYS A 75 -2.45 10.20 21.01
N ILE A 76 -2.04 9.26 20.22
CA ILE A 76 -2.92 8.41 19.43
C ILE A 76 -2.42 6.98 19.52
N SER A 77 -3.31 6.01 19.50
CA SER A 77 -2.91 4.61 19.44
C SER A 77 -2.65 4.14 17.99
N GLU A 78 -1.83 3.12 17.86
CA GLU A 78 -1.60 2.45 16.58
C GLU A 78 -2.93 1.97 15.94
N HIS A 79 -3.84 1.47 16.76
CA HIS A 79 -5.18 1.05 16.32
C HIS A 79 -5.99 2.23 15.74
N GLU A 80 -6.03 3.36 16.42
CA GLU A 80 -6.77 4.54 15.95
C GLU A 80 -6.20 5.08 14.64
N LEU A 81 -4.86 5.21 14.53
CA LEU A 81 -4.20 5.55 13.29
C LEU A 81 -4.58 4.59 12.15
N SER A 82 -4.55 3.30 12.46
CA SER A 82 -4.81 2.25 11.47
C SER A 82 -6.24 2.25 10.95
N ARG A 83 -7.20 2.78 11.69
CA ARG A 83 -8.57 2.99 11.18
C ARG A 83 -8.61 3.97 9.99
N TYR A 84 -7.82 5.04 10.03
CA TYR A 84 -7.72 5.98 8.89
C TYR A 84 -7.02 5.32 7.71
N VAL A 85 -5.95 4.57 7.98
CA VAL A 85 -5.21 3.84 6.97
C VAL A 85 -6.09 2.79 6.29
N GLU A 86 -6.80 1.98 7.06
CA GLU A 86 -7.70 0.92 6.58
C GLU A 86 -8.83 1.47 5.72
N ALA A 87 -9.43 2.59 6.11
CA ALA A 87 -10.52 3.21 5.35
C ALA A 87 -10.07 3.56 3.92
N ARG A 88 -8.91 4.21 3.77
CA ARG A 88 -8.40 4.57 2.44
C ARG A 88 -7.87 3.35 1.68
N MET A 89 -7.22 2.42 2.35
CA MET A 89 -6.74 1.20 1.70
C MET A 89 -7.91 0.34 1.20
N THR A 90 -9.01 0.28 1.95
CA THR A 90 -10.25 -0.38 1.53
C THR A 90 -10.79 0.21 0.23
N GLU A 91 -10.82 1.54 0.11
CA GLU A 91 -11.23 2.22 -1.12
C GLU A 91 -10.33 1.84 -2.30
N ILE A 92 -9.01 1.86 -2.12
CA ILE A 92 -8.06 1.46 -3.16
C ILE A 92 -8.32 0.01 -3.59
N LEU A 93 -8.47 -0.92 -2.65
CA LEU A 93 -8.74 -2.33 -2.94
C LEU A 93 -10.09 -2.54 -3.65
N GLN A 94 -11.11 -1.77 -3.29
CA GLN A 94 -12.40 -1.81 -3.99
C GLN A 94 -12.28 -1.30 -5.44
N LEU A 95 -11.49 -0.27 -5.68
CA LEU A 95 -11.21 0.21 -7.04
C LEU A 95 -10.43 -0.84 -7.85
N ILE A 96 -9.45 -1.52 -7.25
CA ILE A 96 -8.75 -2.65 -7.86
C ILE A 96 -9.74 -3.76 -8.22
N SER A 97 -10.64 -4.12 -7.31
CA SER A 97 -11.68 -5.13 -7.54
C SER A 97 -12.58 -4.78 -8.73
N ARG A 98 -13.00 -3.52 -8.82
CA ARG A 98 -13.81 -3.03 -9.96
C ARG A 98 -13.07 -3.14 -11.28
N GLU A 99 -11.78 -2.81 -11.29
CA GLU A 99 -10.95 -2.88 -12.48
C GLU A 99 -10.75 -4.33 -12.95
N ILE A 100 -10.50 -5.25 -12.03
CA ILE A 100 -10.43 -6.69 -12.29
C ILE A 100 -11.76 -7.22 -12.83
N SER A 101 -12.89 -6.78 -12.27
CA SER A 101 -14.23 -7.19 -12.71
C SER A 101 -14.56 -6.67 -14.11
N ARG A 102 -14.15 -5.45 -14.46
CA ARG A 102 -14.31 -4.90 -15.83
C ARG A 102 -13.59 -5.71 -16.89
N ALA A 103 -12.45 -6.29 -16.53
CA ALA A 103 -11.67 -7.13 -17.44
C ALA A 103 -12.22 -8.56 -17.57
N ASP A 104 -13.25 -8.93 -16.80
CA ASP A 104 -13.87 -10.28 -16.77
C ASP A 104 -12.84 -11.40 -16.53
N ILE A 105 -11.92 -11.17 -15.60
CA ILE A 105 -10.80 -12.07 -15.34
C ILE A 105 -10.72 -12.57 -13.89
N HIS A 106 -11.64 -12.16 -13.02
CA HIS A 106 -11.58 -12.48 -11.59
C HIS A 106 -11.46 -13.99 -11.33
N GLN A 107 -12.25 -14.80 -12.02
CA GLN A 107 -12.24 -16.27 -11.87
C GLN A 107 -10.98 -16.94 -12.44
N LYS A 108 -10.18 -16.21 -13.22
CA LYS A 108 -8.95 -16.69 -13.86
C LYS A 108 -7.69 -16.35 -13.06
N LEU A 109 -7.81 -15.57 -12.00
CA LEU A 109 -6.70 -15.14 -11.14
C LEU A 109 -6.32 -16.22 -10.11
N THR A 110 -5.99 -17.42 -10.57
CA THR A 110 -5.67 -18.58 -9.72
C THR A 110 -4.43 -18.37 -8.84
N TYR A 111 -3.49 -17.54 -9.27
CA TYR A 111 -2.27 -17.21 -8.52
C TYR A 111 -2.45 -16.01 -7.58
N GLY A 112 -3.64 -15.37 -7.57
CA GLY A 112 -3.95 -14.25 -6.71
C GLY A 112 -3.29 -12.94 -7.14
N LEU A 113 -3.06 -12.07 -6.16
CA LEU A 113 -2.55 -10.71 -6.34
C LEU A 113 -1.10 -10.59 -5.86
N VAL A 114 -0.34 -9.75 -6.53
CA VAL A 114 1.01 -9.36 -6.13
C VAL A 114 1.05 -7.85 -5.97
N PHE A 115 1.26 -7.39 -4.74
CA PHE A 115 1.46 -5.98 -4.46
C PHE A 115 2.94 -5.65 -4.48
N THR A 116 3.31 -4.53 -5.10
CA THR A 116 4.68 -4.04 -5.13
C THR A 116 4.70 -2.51 -5.10
N GLY A 117 5.87 -1.91 -5.00
CA GLY A 117 6.01 -0.47 -4.80
C GLY A 117 5.98 -0.07 -3.33
N GLY A 118 6.16 1.23 -3.04
CA GLY A 118 6.25 1.74 -1.67
C GLY A 118 5.00 1.47 -0.83
N GLY A 119 3.82 1.61 -1.41
CA GLY A 119 2.54 1.36 -0.71
C GLY A 119 2.34 -0.10 -0.30
N ALA A 120 2.99 -1.04 -0.97
CA ALA A 120 2.93 -2.46 -0.65
C ALA A 120 3.64 -2.84 0.66
N GLN A 121 4.47 -1.95 1.20
CA GLN A 121 5.16 -2.17 2.47
C GLN A 121 4.28 -1.88 3.70
N LEU A 122 3.05 -1.42 3.49
CA LEU A 122 2.11 -1.18 4.58
C LEU A 122 1.79 -2.50 5.30
N SER A 123 1.95 -2.49 6.62
CA SER A 123 1.71 -3.68 7.45
C SER A 123 0.29 -4.21 7.23
N ASN A 124 0.15 -5.53 7.25
CA ASN A 124 -1.14 -6.23 7.13
C ASN A 124 -1.95 -5.98 5.85
N LEU A 125 -1.33 -5.42 4.79
CA LEU A 125 -1.99 -5.19 3.50
C LEU A 125 -2.53 -6.49 2.89
N SER A 126 -1.72 -7.57 2.91
CA SER A 126 -2.17 -8.87 2.38
C SER A 126 -3.38 -9.39 3.14
N ALA A 127 -3.41 -9.28 4.46
CA ALA A 127 -4.53 -9.73 5.28
C ALA A 127 -5.84 -8.97 4.95
N LEU A 128 -5.77 -7.65 4.81
CA LEU A 128 -6.93 -6.86 4.38
C LEU A 128 -7.38 -7.21 2.97
N SER A 129 -6.42 -7.33 2.03
CA SER A 129 -6.71 -7.66 0.64
C SER A 129 -7.39 -9.03 0.49
N GLU A 130 -6.91 -10.04 1.18
CA GLU A 130 -7.49 -11.40 1.15
C GLU A 130 -8.91 -11.42 1.71
N GLU A 131 -9.15 -10.66 2.78
CA GLU A 131 -10.49 -10.52 3.35
C GLU A 131 -11.48 -9.86 2.39
N LEU A 132 -11.08 -8.76 1.75
CA LEU A 132 -11.97 -7.96 0.90
C LEU A 132 -12.16 -8.56 -0.49
N LEU A 133 -11.15 -9.16 -1.07
CA LEU A 133 -11.14 -9.60 -2.46
C LEU A 133 -11.32 -11.11 -2.61
N SER A 134 -11.23 -11.88 -1.53
CA SER A 134 -11.26 -13.35 -1.55
C SER A 134 -10.22 -13.97 -2.49
N LEU A 135 -9.12 -13.26 -2.72
CA LEU A 135 -7.98 -13.69 -3.53
C LEU A 135 -6.73 -13.72 -2.67
N ARG A 136 -5.93 -14.78 -2.78
CA ARG A 136 -4.62 -14.83 -2.13
C ARG A 136 -3.79 -13.63 -2.56
N SER A 137 -3.00 -13.10 -1.65
CA SER A 137 -2.13 -11.97 -1.96
C SER A 137 -0.75 -12.12 -1.33
N ARG A 138 0.23 -11.48 -1.96
CA ARG A 138 1.60 -11.41 -1.45
C ARG A 138 2.27 -10.11 -1.85
N ILE A 139 3.34 -9.79 -1.15
CA ILE A 139 4.21 -8.67 -1.51
C ILE A 139 5.26 -9.18 -2.51
N GLY A 140 5.37 -8.49 -3.64
CA GLY A 140 6.37 -8.74 -4.67
C GLY A 140 7.61 -7.89 -4.46
N VAL A 141 8.77 -8.50 -4.65
CA VAL A 141 10.07 -7.83 -4.63
C VAL A 141 10.80 -8.08 -5.95
N PRO A 142 11.66 -7.16 -6.40
CA PRO A 142 12.51 -7.39 -7.56
C PRO A 142 13.36 -8.65 -7.42
N LYS A 143 13.54 -9.38 -8.51
CA LYS A 143 14.35 -10.59 -8.58
C LYS A 143 15.32 -10.50 -9.76
N GLY A 144 16.37 -11.34 -9.74
CA GLY A 144 17.33 -11.40 -10.85
C GLY A 144 18.33 -10.26 -10.87
N ILE A 145 18.51 -9.56 -9.75
CA ILE A 145 19.48 -8.48 -9.60
C ILE A 145 20.75 -9.05 -9.00
N SER A 146 21.91 -8.65 -9.52
CA SER A 146 23.23 -8.89 -8.93
C SER A 146 23.85 -7.57 -8.49
N GLY A 147 24.66 -7.57 -7.45
CA GLY A 147 25.32 -6.38 -6.90
C GLY A 147 24.66 -5.89 -5.60
N VAL A 148 24.19 -4.65 -5.56
CA VAL A 148 23.60 -4.03 -4.34
C VAL A 148 22.20 -4.59 -4.08
N THR A 149 22.13 -5.85 -3.65
CA THR A 149 20.88 -6.60 -3.50
C THR A 149 20.05 -6.16 -2.30
N ASP A 150 20.70 -5.77 -1.19
CA ASP A 150 20.00 -5.49 0.07
C ASP A 150 19.04 -4.31 0.00
N VAL A 151 19.39 -3.28 -0.76
CA VAL A 151 18.54 -2.10 -0.98
C VAL A 151 17.57 -2.33 -2.14
N ALA A 152 18.07 -2.89 -3.24
CA ALA A 152 17.32 -3.06 -4.49
C ALA A 152 16.21 -4.12 -4.40
N SER A 153 16.31 -5.09 -3.48
CA SER A 153 15.34 -6.18 -3.30
C SER A 153 14.10 -5.78 -2.49
N THR A 154 13.82 -4.49 -2.32
CA THR A 154 12.61 -4.02 -1.64
C THR A 154 11.50 -3.70 -2.65
N PRO A 155 10.22 -3.83 -2.26
CA PRO A 155 9.11 -3.46 -3.15
C PRO A 155 9.19 -2.02 -3.65
N TYR A 156 9.77 -1.12 -2.86
CA TYR A 156 9.90 0.30 -3.17
C TYR A 156 10.59 0.58 -4.50
N TYR A 157 11.61 -0.21 -4.86
CA TYR A 157 12.40 -0.02 -6.08
C TYR A 157 11.90 -0.84 -7.28
N ALA A 158 10.78 -1.56 -7.15
CA ALA A 158 10.31 -2.48 -8.19
C ALA A 158 10.16 -1.81 -9.58
N ALA A 159 9.60 -0.61 -9.63
CA ALA A 159 9.42 0.12 -10.90
C ALA A 159 10.77 0.57 -11.49
N ALA A 160 11.66 1.13 -10.67
CA ALA A 160 12.98 1.57 -11.13
C ALA A 160 13.81 0.41 -11.68
N ILE A 161 13.78 -0.71 -10.98
CA ILE A 161 14.50 -1.92 -11.40
C ILE A 161 13.88 -2.53 -12.66
N GLY A 162 12.55 -2.56 -12.74
CA GLY A 162 11.86 -3.01 -13.95
C GLY A 162 12.26 -2.21 -15.19
N LEU A 163 12.49 -0.91 -15.07
CA LEU A 163 12.97 -0.07 -16.16
C LEU A 163 14.41 -0.43 -16.60
N LEU A 164 15.26 -0.89 -15.70
CA LEU A 164 16.62 -1.34 -16.04
C LEU A 164 16.63 -2.64 -16.86
N PHE A 165 15.57 -3.46 -16.75
CA PHE A 165 15.40 -4.66 -17.55
C PHE A 165 14.67 -4.43 -18.87
N TRP A 166 14.24 -3.19 -19.14
CA TRP A 166 13.64 -2.86 -20.43
C TRP A 166 14.69 -2.99 -21.52
N PRO A 167 14.48 -3.81 -22.56
CA PRO A 167 15.42 -3.90 -23.66
C PRO A 167 15.51 -2.56 -24.39
N LEU A 168 16.72 -2.03 -24.49
CA LEU A 168 17.05 -0.88 -25.32
C LEU A 168 17.02 -1.26 -26.81
#